data_48186247dda173f7bf3eb023f1abd344
#
_entry.id   48186247dda173f7bf3eb023f1abd344
#
_cell.length_a   1.000
_cell.length_b   1.000
_cell.length_c   1.000
_cell.angle_alpha   90.00
_cell.angle_beta   90.00
_cell.angle_gamma   90.00
#
_symmetry.space_group_name_H-M   'P 1'
#
loop_
_entity.id
_entity.type
_entity.pdbx_description
1 polymer ?
#
loop_
_entity_poly.entity_id
_entity_poly.type
_entity_poly.pdbx_seq_one_letter_code
_entity_poly.pdbx_strand_id
1 'polypeptide(L)' 'EALLALLASVRQGMTAGEVAAHFGWPLEQARNVLEQLFSDGALRKRSSRYRIKN' A
#
# COMPACT_ATOMS: atom_id res chain seq x y z
N GLU A 1 -2.15 7.16 9.95
CA GLU A 1 -2.28 5.71 9.91
C GLU A 1 -0.96 5.02 9.71
N ALA A 2 -0.84 3.83 10.32
CA ALA A 2 0.40 3.06 10.22
C ALA A 2 0.75 2.68 8.77
N LEU A 3 -0.25 2.36 7.96
CA LEU A 3 -0.01 1.98 6.57
C LEU A 3 0.60 3.13 5.78
N LEU A 4 0.05 4.33 5.93
CA LEU A 4 0.59 5.48 5.21
C LEU A 4 1.99 5.82 5.68
N ALA A 5 2.24 5.71 6.99
CA ALA A 5 3.58 5.93 7.52
C ALA A 5 4.57 4.92 6.97
N LEU A 6 4.16 3.65 6.88
CA LEU A 6 5.01 2.61 6.32
C LEU A 6 5.34 2.90 4.86
N LEU A 7 4.33 3.24 4.07
CA LEU A 7 4.54 3.53 2.65
C LEU A 7 5.39 4.77 2.45
N ALA A 8 5.28 5.74 3.35
CA ALA A 8 6.10 6.95 3.27
C ALA A 8 7.58 6.64 3.49
N SER A 9 7.88 5.61 4.29
CA SER A 9 9.26 5.24 4.57
C SER A 9 9.85 4.31 3.51
N VAL A 10 9.04 3.78 2.61
CA VAL A 10 9.49 2.88 1.54
C VAL A 10 9.34 3.59 0.21
N ARG A 11 10.43 4.17 -0.28
CA ARG A 11 10.38 4.99 -1.49
C ARG A 11 9.91 4.24 -2.73
N GLN A 12 10.31 2.99 -2.85
CA GLN A 12 9.95 2.19 -4.02
C GLN A 12 8.54 1.62 -3.93
N GLY A 13 7.88 1.78 -2.78
CA GLY A 13 6.54 1.28 -2.60
C GLY A 13 6.51 -0.18 -2.21
N MET A 14 5.32 -0.68 -1.93
CA MET A 14 5.13 -2.06 -1.51
C MET A 14 3.99 -2.69 -2.29
N THR A 15 4.11 -4.00 -2.56
CA THR A 15 3.02 -4.76 -3.15
C THR A 15 2.00 -5.10 -2.06
N ALA A 16 0.79 -5.51 -2.50
CA ALA A 16 -0.23 -5.93 -1.54
C ALA A 16 0.26 -7.11 -0.70
N GLY A 17 1.02 -8.03 -1.30
CA GLY A 17 1.58 -9.16 -0.56
C GLY A 17 2.55 -8.73 0.52
N GLU A 18 3.38 -7.73 0.23
CA GLU A 18 4.34 -7.20 1.20
C GLU A 18 3.62 -6.52 2.36
N VAL A 19 2.58 -5.74 2.05
CA VAL A 19 1.78 -5.08 3.09
C VAL A 19 1.07 -6.12 3.95
N ALA A 20 0.48 -7.13 3.33
CA ALA A 20 -0.20 -8.18 4.06
C ALA A 20 0.75 -8.88 5.02
N ALA A 21 1.96 -9.21 4.56
CA ALA A 21 2.95 -9.87 5.40
C ALA A 21 3.40 -8.98 6.56
N HIS A 22 3.58 -7.69 6.29
CA HIS A 22 4.04 -6.78 7.33
C HIS A 22 3.03 -6.62 8.47
N PHE A 23 1.75 -6.52 8.12
CA PHE A 23 0.70 -6.30 9.12
C PHE A 23 0.03 -7.59 9.58
N GLY A 24 0.33 -8.71 8.93
CA GLY A 24 -0.34 -9.97 9.25
C GLY A 24 -1.78 -10.00 8.78
N TRP A 25 -2.10 -9.27 7.72
CA TRP A 25 -3.45 -9.24 7.15
C TRP A 25 -3.62 -10.32 6.08
N PRO A 26 -4.86 -10.75 5.84
CA PRO A 26 -5.15 -11.53 4.64
C PRO A 26 -4.78 -10.71 3.41
N LEU A 27 -4.30 -11.36 2.36
CA LEU A 27 -3.91 -10.66 1.13
C LEU A 27 -5.06 -9.82 0.57
N GLU A 28 -6.27 -10.38 0.60
CA GLU A 28 -7.44 -9.69 0.07
C GLU A 28 -7.70 -8.39 0.83
N GLN A 29 -7.55 -8.42 2.14
CA GLN A 29 -7.74 -7.22 2.94
C GLN A 29 -6.70 -6.15 2.59
N ALA A 30 -5.44 -6.54 2.48
CA ALA A 30 -4.38 -5.61 2.14
C ALA A 30 -4.64 -4.99 0.77
N ARG A 31 -5.03 -5.80 -0.19
CA ARG A 31 -5.33 -5.30 -1.53
C ARG A 31 -6.50 -4.33 -1.51
N ASN A 32 -7.56 -4.66 -0.77
CA ASN A 32 -8.73 -3.79 -0.69
C ASN A 32 -8.37 -2.43 -0.11
N VAL A 33 -7.57 -2.41 0.95
CA VAL A 33 -7.16 -1.16 1.58
C VAL A 33 -6.31 -0.33 0.60
N LEU A 34 -5.35 -0.97 -0.06
CA LEU A 34 -4.49 -0.28 -1.01
C LEU A 34 -5.26 0.26 -2.20
N GLU A 35 -6.19 -0.53 -2.73
CA GLU A 35 -7.02 -0.08 -3.84
C GLU A 35 -7.90 1.09 -3.44
N GLN A 36 -8.42 1.07 -2.22
CA GLN A 36 -9.24 2.17 -1.72
C GLN A 36 -8.41 3.45 -1.66
N LEU A 37 -7.21 3.39 -1.11
CA LEU A 37 -6.34 4.55 -1.02
C LEU A 37 -5.90 5.03 -2.40
N PHE A 38 -5.65 4.10 -3.31
CA PHE A 38 -5.31 4.43 -4.68
C PHE A 38 -6.48 5.14 -5.37
N SER A 39 -7.68 4.64 -5.18
CA SER A 39 -8.89 5.24 -5.74
C SER A 39 -9.13 6.65 -5.18
N ASP A 40 -8.78 6.87 -3.91
CA ASP A 40 -8.92 8.17 -3.27
C ASP A 40 -7.84 9.16 -3.72
N GLY A 41 -6.86 8.70 -4.47
CA GLY A 41 -5.77 9.55 -4.92
C GLY A 41 -4.64 9.72 -3.94
N ALA A 42 -4.66 8.97 -2.84
CA ALA A 42 -3.60 9.05 -1.82
C ALA A 42 -2.35 8.29 -2.22
N LEU A 43 -2.49 7.28 -3.06
CA LEU A 43 -1.37 6.44 -3.48
C LEU A 43 -1.22 6.44 -4.99
N ARG A 44 -0.02 6.10 -5.43
CA ARG A 44 0.27 5.80 -6.83
C ARG A 44 0.59 4.32 -6.96
N LYS A 45 0.25 3.76 -8.10
CA LYS A 45 0.52 2.36 -8.38
C LYS A 45 1.43 2.25 -9.60
N ARG A 46 2.51 1.49 -9.45
CA ARG A 46 3.42 1.26 -10.56
C ARG A 46 4.02 -0.14 -10.42
N SER A 47 3.88 -0.94 -11.46
CA SER A 47 4.40 -2.32 -11.48
C SER A 47 3.92 -3.11 -10.25
N SER A 48 2.64 -2.98 -9.93
CA SER A 48 1.98 -3.64 -8.79
C SER A 48 2.44 -3.13 -7.43
N ARG A 49 3.24 -2.07 -7.39
CA ARG A 49 3.69 -1.47 -6.13
C ARG A 49 2.91 -0.21 -5.86
N TYR A 50 2.47 -0.06 -4.62
CA TYR A 50 1.74 1.12 -4.17
C TYR A 50 2.68 2.00 -3.36
N ARG A 51 2.66 3.28 -3.63
CA ARG A 51 3.50 4.22 -2.88
C ARG A 51 2.75 5.53 -2.66
N ILE A 52 3.23 6.31 -1.69
CA ILE A 52 2.63 7.61 -1.39
C ILE A 52 2.78 8.55 -2.58
N LYS A 53 1.71 9.23 -2.89
CA LYS A 53 1.71 10.24 -3.94
C LYS A 53 2.36 11.51 -3.41
N ASN A 54 3.38 11.97 -4.07
CA ASN A 54 4.03 13.23 -3.72
C ASN A 54 3.93 14.22 -4.87
#